data_ef1f3efe811d94af74d9763c07452909
#
_entry.id   ef1f3efe811d94af74d9763c07452909
#
_cell.length_a   1.000
_cell.length_b   1.000
_cell.length_c   1.000
_cell.angle_alpha   90.00
_cell.angle_beta   90.00
_cell.angle_gamma   90.00
#
_symmetry.space_group_name_H-M   'P 1'
#
loop_
_entity.id
_entity.type
_entity.pdbx_description
1 polymer ?
#
loop_
_entity_poly.entity_id
_entity_poly.type
_entity_poly.pdbx_seq_one_letter_code
_entity_poly.pdbx_strand_id
1 'polypeptide(L)'
;MLESSAIIKNEIGELNPEIAVILGSGLENFFTKDNITNSISYDQLPDFPQPTVKGHIGQLVFGNIKSRRVVCMYGRSHIYEGHHPEHLAKPIRVLKDIGCKLLIVTNAAGSLDENMLAGSLMAITDHINWSGFNPLIGKNDDNYGPRFSDMSDAYSKFYRDQLIEVANKKNQLIFQGVYCMYSGPNFETPAEIKAMKVLGGNAVGMSTVPEVIVANHCALSVIAISVITNLAAGMNKTKLSHQETLTNAAFAEEKIISLLHNYIEKVNLHDTTRDN
;
A
#
# COMPACT_ATOMS: atom_id res chain seq x y z
N MET A 1 -16.99 10.60 -11.29
CA MET A 1 -15.85 9.88 -11.89
C MET A 1 -14.79 10.91 -12.25
N LEU A 2 -13.53 10.65 -11.91
CA LEU A 2 -12.39 11.52 -12.18
C LEU A 2 -11.98 11.47 -13.65
N GLU A 3 -11.30 12.52 -14.15
CA GLU A 3 -10.85 12.61 -15.55
C GLU A 3 -9.90 11.48 -15.92
N SER A 4 -8.92 11.20 -15.04
CA SER A 4 -8.00 10.07 -15.22
C SER A 4 -8.71 8.73 -15.34
N SER A 5 -9.85 8.53 -14.67
CA SER A 5 -10.64 7.30 -14.78
C SER A 5 -11.22 7.12 -16.17
N ALA A 6 -11.65 8.22 -16.83
CA ALA A 6 -12.14 8.18 -18.21
C ALA A 6 -11.01 7.89 -19.21
N ILE A 7 -9.85 8.54 -19.04
CA ILE A 7 -8.66 8.29 -19.86
C ILE A 7 -8.26 6.81 -19.76
N ILE A 8 -8.13 6.28 -18.55
CA ILE A 8 -7.74 4.90 -18.32
C ILE A 8 -8.72 3.93 -18.98
N LYS A 9 -10.04 4.12 -18.78
CA LYS A 9 -11.06 3.24 -19.40
C LYS A 9 -10.99 3.22 -20.92
N ASN A 10 -10.69 4.35 -21.53
CA ASN A 10 -10.50 4.42 -22.98
C ASN A 10 -9.26 3.65 -23.44
N GLU A 11 -8.14 3.75 -22.69
CA GLU A 11 -6.88 3.10 -23.03
C GLU A 11 -6.91 1.58 -22.80
N ILE A 12 -7.56 1.12 -21.73
CA ILE A 12 -7.58 -0.30 -21.36
C ILE A 12 -8.77 -1.07 -21.96
N GLY A 13 -9.77 -0.36 -22.51
CA GLY A 13 -10.97 -0.98 -23.08
C GLY A 13 -11.72 -1.88 -22.08
N GLU A 14 -11.90 -3.14 -22.41
CA GLU A 14 -12.61 -4.12 -21.58
C GLU A 14 -11.73 -4.73 -20.45
N LEU A 15 -10.49 -4.29 -20.30
CA LEU A 15 -9.60 -4.74 -19.21
C LEU A 15 -10.07 -4.15 -17.88
N ASN A 16 -11.07 -4.71 -17.27
CA ASN A 16 -11.56 -4.28 -15.95
C ASN A 16 -10.73 -4.91 -14.82
N PRO A 17 -9.74 -4.23 -14.24
CA PRO A 17 -8.94 -4.79 -13.16
C PRO A 17 -9.79 -4.94 -11.90
N GLU A 18 -9.71 -6.11 -11.25
CA GLU A 18 -10.44 -6.36 -10.00
C GLU A 18 -9.58 -6.08 -8.77
N ILE A 19 -8.27 -6.15 -8.94
CA ILE A 19 -7.28 -5.98 -7.86
C ILE A 19 -6.31 -4.87 -8.24
N ALA A 20 -6.11 -3.94 -7.31
CA ALA A 20 -5.06 -2.94 -7.39
C ALA A 20 -3.92 -3.27 -6.42
N VAL A 21 -2.68 -3.04 -6.84
CA VAL A 21 -1.49 -3.20 -5.99
C VAL A 21 -0.70 -1.91 -5.98
N ILE A 22 -0.44 -1.33 -4.82
CA ILE A 22 0.53 -0.24 -4.66
C ILE A 22 1.86 -0.84 -4.27
N LEU A 23 2.84 -0.72 -5.15
CA LEU A 23 4.17 -1.27 -4.93
C LEU A 23 5.01 -0.29 -4.10
N GLY A 24 5.58 -0.79 -3.02
CA GLY A 24 6.63 -0.12 -2.26
C GLY A 24 7.96 -0.17 -3.01
N SER A 25 8.96 0.58 -2.50
CA SER A 25 10.31 0.58 -3.04
C SER A 25 10.91 -0.82 -3.12
N GLY A 26 11.59 -1.14 -4.22
CA GLY A 26 12.26 -2.42 -4.42
C GLY A 26 11.34 -3.57 -4.87
N LEU A 27 10.16 -3.28 -5.44
CA LEU A 27 9.24 -4.28 -6.00
C LEU A 27 8.99 -4.06 -7.49
N GLU A 28 10.02 -3.63 -8.21
CA GLU A 28 9.91 -3.26 -9.63
C GLU A 28 9.66 -4.47 -10.55
N ASN A 29 10.01 -5.68 -10.11
CA ASN A 29 9.85 -6.93 -10.87
C ASN A 29 8.52 -7.66 -10.60
N PHE A 30 7.50 -6.94 -10.12
CA PHE A 30 6.19 -7.54 -9.81
C PHE A 30 5.53 -8.20 -11.01
N PHE A 31 5.55 -7.57 -12.18
CA PHE A 31 5.17 -8.19 -13.45
C PHE A 31 6.40 -8.60 -14.27
N THR A 32 6.32 -9.75 -14.92
CA THR A 32 7.21 -10.07 -16.05
C THR A 32 6.69 -9.37 -17.31
N LYS A 33 7.55 -9.17 -18.30
CA LYS A 33 7.18 -8.51 -19.57
C LYS A 33 5.99 -9.20 -20.24
N ASP A 34 5.91 -10.52 -20.16
CA ASP A 34 4.86 -11.32 -20.80
C ASP A 34 3.49 -11.18 -20.12
N ASN A 35 3.47 -10.70 -18.86
CA ASN A 35 2.24 -10.54 -18.09
C ASN A 35 1.65 -9.13 -18.21
N ILE A 36 2.39 -8.17 -18.78
CA ILE A 36 1.94 -6.79 -18.95
C ILE A 36 1.05 -6.70 -20.18
N THR A 37 -0.12 -6.09 -20.03
CA THR A 37 -1.08 -5.84 -21.11
C THR A 37 -1.12 -4.39 -21.55
N ASN A 38 -0.91 -3.44 -20.62
CA ASN A 38 -0.86 -2.01 -20.89
C ASN A 38 -0.07 -1.27 -19.79
N SER A 39 0.39 -0.06 -20.10
CA SER A 39 0.99 0.84 -19.09
C SER A 39 0.69 2.29 -19.45
N ILE A 40 0.39 3.11 -18.42
CA ILE A 40 0.07 4.54 -18.56
C ILE A 40 0.95 5.30 -17.57
N SER A 41 1.71 6.28 -18.05
CA SER A 41 2.52 7.13 -17.19
C SER A 41 1.64 8.13 -16.42
N TYR A 42 2.00 8.47 -15.18
CA TYR A 42 1.24 9.42 -14.36
C TYR A 42 1.20 10.83 -14.94
N ASP A 43 2.15 11.22 -15.79
CA ASP A 43 2.14 12.50 -16.48
C ASP A 43 1.00 12.62 -17.52
N GLN A 44 0.42 11.50 -17.95
CA GLN A 44 -0.75 11.43 -18.82
C GLN A 44 -2.08 11.46 -18.03
N LEU A 45 -2.02 11.44 -16.69
CA LEU A 45 -3.16 11.31 -15.80
C LEU A 45 -3.29 12.56 -14.90
N PRO A 46 -4.25 13.46 -15.18
CA PRO A 46 -4.38 14.74 -14.46
C PRO A 46 -4.58 14.60 -12.94
N ASP A 47 -5.11 13.45 -12.50
CA ASP A 47 -5.41 13.21 -11.09
C ASP A 47 -4.27 12.48 -10.34
N PHE A 48 -3.13 12.22 -11.01
CA PHE A 48 -1.99 11.53 -10.41
C PHE A 48 -0.86 12.50 -10.11
N PRO A 49 -0.47 12.67 -8.82
CA PRO A 49 0.71 13.44 -8.48
C PRO A 49 1.96 12.69 -8.93
N GLN A 50 2.95 13.44 -9.43
CA GLN A 50 4.21 12.87 -9.86
C GLN A 50 5.09 12.56 -8.64
N PRO A 51 5.54 11.30 -8.46
CA PRO A 51 6.46 10.96 -7.38
C PRO A 51 7.84 11.57 -7.65
N THR A 52 8.48 12.06 -6.61
CA THR A 52 9.82 12.66 -6.67
C THR A 52 10.89 11.78 -6.04
N VAL A 53 10.47 10.70 -5.40
CA VAL A 53 11.35 9.78 -4.69
C VAL A 53 12.01 8.81 -5.67
N LYS A 54 13.33 8.64 -5.56
CA LYS A 54 14.10 7.70 -6.38
C LYS A 54 13.58 6.26 -6.21
N GLY A 55 13.35 5.57 -7.32
CA GLY A 55 12.77 4.21 -7.33
C GLY A 55 11.24 4.19 -7.48
N HIS A 56 10.58 5.36 -7.54
CA HIS A 56 9.17 5.46 -7.87
C HIS A 56 9.01 5.91 -9.32
N ILE A 57 8.66 4.97 -10.20
CA ILE A 57 8.63 5.19 -11.67
C ILE A 57 7.51 6.14 -12.08
N GLY A 58 6.36 6.13 -11.37
CA GLY A 58 5.20 6.95 -11.70
C GLY A 58 4.41 6.40 -12.90
N GLN A 59 4.03 5.13 -12.83
CA GLN A 59 3.24 4.46 -13.87
C GLN A 59 2.13 3.59 -13.26
N LEU A 60 0.99 3.53 -13.95
CA LEU A 60 0.02 2.46 -13.82
C LEU A 60 0.38 1.36 -14.83
N VAL A 61 0.57 0.15 -14.35
CA VAL A 61 0.84 -1.02 -15.21
C VAL A 61 -0.28 -2.02 -15.04
N PHE A 62 -0.90 -2.39 -16.14
CA PHE A 62 -1.98 -3.38 -16.19
C PHE A 62 -1.41 -4.71 -16.66
N GLY A 63 -1.89 -5.78 -16.06
CA GLY A 63 -1.41 -7.11 -16.41
C GLY A 63 -2.24 -8.22 -15.79
N ASN A 64 -1.82 -9.45 -16.07
CA ASN A 64 -2.49 -10.64 -15.56
C ASN A 64 -1.58 -11.44 -14.62
N ILE A 65 -2.12 -11.83 -13.47
CA ILE A 65 -1.53 -12.84 -12.62
C ILE A 65 -2.45 -14.07 -12.72
N LYS A 66 -2.02 -15.06 -13.50
CA LYS A 66 -2.87 -16.17 -13.94
C LYS A 66 -4.14 -15.65 -14.63
N SER A 67 -5.30 -15.97 -14.10
CA SER A 67 -6.60 -15.52 -14.63
C SER A 67 -7.07 -14.18 -14.07
N ARG A 68 -6.33 -13.57 -13.14
CA ARG A 68 -6.73 -12.33 -12.47
C ARG A 68 -6.19 -11.10 -13.18
N ARG A 69 -7.06 -10.13 -13.45
CA ARG A 69 -6.70 -8.82 -14.01
C ARG A 69 -6.29 -7.89 -12.87
N VAL A 70 -5.08 -7.38 -12.95
CA VAL A 70 -4.44 -6.60 -11.90
C VAL A 70 -3.94 -5.27 -12.47
N VAL A 71 -4.10 -4.20 -11.71
CA VAL A 71 -3.42 -2.93 -11.96
C VAL A 71 -2.41 -2.67 -10.85
N CYS A 72 -1.19 -2.32 -11.22
CA CYS A 72 -0.13 -1.97 -10.29
C CYS A 72 0.24 -0.50 -10.42
N MET A 73 0.32 0.19 -9.28
CA MET A 73 0.96 1.49 -9.16
C MET A 73 2.46 1.28 -8.94
N TYR A 74 3.26 1.57 -9.96
CA TYR A 74 4.73 1.55 -9.89
C TYR A 74 5.24 2.89 -9.37
N GLY A 75 5.12 3.07 -8.07
CA GLY A 75 5.42 4.29 -7.34
C GLY A 75 4.17 4.95 -6.76
N ARG A 76 4.40 5.71 -5.71
CA ARG A 76 3.41 6.54 -5.02
C ARG A 76 4.02 7.86 -4.61
N SER A 77 3.20 8.86 -4.38
CA SER A 77 3.62 10.10 -3.76
C SER A 77 3.40 10.06 -2.26
N HIS A 78 4.27 10.73 -1.50
CA HIS A 78 4.23 10.77 -0.03
C HIS A 78 3.91 12.17 0.45
N ILE A 79 3.41 12.29 1.69
CA ILE A 79 3.09 13.60 2.27
C ILE A 79 4.32 14.52 2.37
N TYR A 80 5.52 13.96 2.62
CA TYR A 80 6.75 14.74 2.70
C TYR A 80 7.23 15.31 1.35
N GLU A 81 6.62 14.90 0.23
CA GLU A 81 6.88 15.48 -1.09
C GLU A 81 6.14 16.82 -1.30
N GLY A 82 5.31 17.23 -0.33
CA GLY A 82 4.63 18.54 -0.34
C GLY A 82 3.33 18.58 -1.14
N HIS A 83 2.80 17.44 -1.56
CA HIS A 83 1.52 17.39 -2.24
C HIS A 83 0.35 17.74 -1.31
N HIS A 84 -0.63 18.45 -1.86
CA HIS A 84 -1.86 18.73 -1.13
C HIS A 84 -2.60 17.41 -0.81
N PRO A 85 -3.26 17.28 0.37
CA PRO A 85 -3.96 16.06 0.78
C PRO A 85 -4.90 15.47 -0.28
N GLU A 86 -5.66 16.33 -0.93
CA GLU A 86 -6.60 15.95 -1.98
C GLU A 86 -5.92 15.24 -3.16
N HIS A 87 -4.71 15.65 -3.53
CA HIS A 87 -3.97 15.02 -4.63
C HIS A 87 -3.56 13.59 -4.30
N LEU A 88 -3.29 13.28 -3.02
CA LEU A 88 -2.99 11.92 -2.59
C LEU A 88 -4.23 11.02 -2.53
N ALA A 89 -5.44 11.63 -2.45
CA ALA A 89 -6.69 10.87 -2.46
C ALA A 89 -7.11 10.41 -3.86
N LYS A 90 -6.81 11.23 -4.89
CA LYS A 90 -7.32 11.00 -6.25
C LYS A 90 -6.91 9.66 -6.87
N PRO A 91 -5.65 9.21 -6.82
CA PRO A 91 -5.25 7.92 -7.38
C PRO A 91 -6.06 6.75 -6.84
N ILE A 92 -6.38 6.74 -5.55
CA ILE A 92 -7.15 5.66 -4.93
C ILE A 92 -8.61 5.67 -5.40
N ARG A 93 -9.21 6.86 -5.55
CA ARG A 93 -10.55 7.02 -6.12
C ARG A 93 -10.59 6.56 -7.57
N VAL A 94 -9.53 6.83 -8.35
CA VAL A 94 -9.40 6.32 -9.73
C VAL A 94 -9.39 4.79 -9.75
N LEU A 95 -8.65 4.13 -8.86
CA LEU A 95 -8.66 2.66 -8.77
C LEU A 95 -10.07 2.12 -8.51
N LYS A 96 -10.85 2.78 -7.64
CA LYS A 96 -12.27 2.44 -7.42
C LYS A 96 -13.10 2.66 -8.67
N ASP A 97 -12.94 3.80 -9.34
CA ASP A 97 -13.71 4.16 -10.54
C ASP A 97 -13.49 3.17 -11.70
N ILE A 98 -12.28 2.62 -11.86
CA ILE A 98 -11.96 1.64 -12.91
C ILE A 98 -12.37 0.21 -12.56
N GLY A 99 -12.96 -0.03 -11.38
CA GLY A 99 -13.60 -1.30 -11.03
C GLY A 99 -12.86 -2.17 -10.02
N CYS A 100 -11.76 -1.69 -9.42
CA CYS A 100 -11.05 -2.45 -8.41
C CYS A 100 -11.94 -2.71 -7.18
N LYS A 101 -11.87 -3.94 -6.64
CA LYS A 101 -12.60 -4.40 -5.45
C LYS A 101 -11.68 -4.56 -4.25
N LEU A 102 -10.41 -4.88 -4.50
CA LEU A 102 -9.37 -5.08 -3.49
C LEU A 102 -8.15 -4.23 -3.80
N LEU A 103 -7.67 -3.50 -2.79
CA LEU A 103 -6.41 -2.78 -2.81
C LEU A 103 -5.40 -3.53 -1.92
N ILE A 104 -4.27 -3.87 -2.50
CA ILE A 104 -3.12 -4.43 -1.79
C ILE A 104 -2.07 -3.33 -1.70
N VAL A 105 -1.71 -2.92 -0.49
CA VAL A 105 -0.68 -1.90 -0.27
C VAL A 105 0.58 -2.55 0.26
N THR A 106 1.71 -2.27 -0.37
CA THR A 106 3.01 -2.70 0.16
C THR A 106 3.86 -1.49 0.55
N ASN A 107 4.67 -1.63 1.57
CA ASN A 107 5.61 -0.61 2.01
C ASN A 107 6.90 -1.22 2.57
N ALA A 108 7.95 -0.43 2.64
CA ALA A 108 9.11 -0.69 3.47
C ALA A 108 8.89 -0.06 4.86
N ALA A 109 9.27 -0.75 5.91
CA ALA A 109 9.07 -0.29 7.28
C ALA A 109 10.23 -0.67 8.21
N GLY A 110 10.47 0.16 9.22
CA GLY A 110 11.32 -0.15 10.37
C GLY A 110 10.54 -0.95 11.41
N SER A 111 11.12 -2.02 11.93
CA SER A 111 10.50 -2.83 12.98
C SER A 111 10.66 -2.19 14.35
N LEU A 112 9.59 -2.23 15.15
CA LEU A 112 9.59 -1.91 16.58
C LEU A 112 9.67 -3.18 17.45
N ASP A 113 9.73 -4.36 16.83
CA ASP A 113 9.87 -5.67 17.48
C ASP A 113 11.26 -6.25 17.18
N GLU A 114 12.02 -6.58 18.21
CA GLU A 114 13.37 -7.14 18.08
C GLU A 114 13.40 -8.52 17.42
N ASN A 115 12.28 -9.25 17.44
CA ASN A 115 12.14 -10.55 16.78
C ASN A 115 11.77 -10.45 15.28
N MET A 116 11.31 -9.30 14.85
CA MET A 116 10.90 -9.06 13.46
C MET A 116 12.03 -8.36 12.69
N LEU A 117 13.01 -9.16 12.29
CA LEU A 117 14.25 -8.69 11.65
C LEU A 117 14.05 -8.28 10.19
N ALA A 118 15.05 -7.59 9.62
CA ALA A 118 15.10 -7.26 8.20
C ALA A 118 14.86 -8.50 7.31
N GLY A 119 14.05 -8.36 6.26
CA GLY A 119 13.57 -9.44 5.41
C GLY A 119 12.30 -10.14 5.92
N SER A 120 11.80 -9.78 7.11
CA SER A 120 10.50 -10.23 7.59
C SER A 120 9.36 -9.54 6.83
N LEU A 121 8.21 -10.22 6.74
CA LEU A 121 6.96 -9.64 6.25
C LEU A 121 5.99 -9.50 7.43
N MET A 122 5.25 -8.38 7.46
CA MET A 122 4.20 -8.12 8.44
C MET A 122 2.90 -7.75 7.72
N ALA A 123 1.86 -8.56 7.89
CA ALA A 123 0.50 -8.18 7.53
C ALA A 123 -0.01 -7.13 8.52
N ILE A 124 -0.39 -5.98 8.02
CA ILE A 124 -0.89 -4.88 8.85
C ILE A 124 -2.31 -5.21 9.30
N THR A 125 -2.55 -5.18 10.60
CA THR A 125 -3.87 -5.42 11.20
C THR A 125 -4.62 -4.13 11.51
N ASP A 126 -3.87 -3.07 11.82
CA ASP A 126 -4.37 -1.75 12.17
C ASP A 126 -3.26 -0.71 12.01
N HIS A 127 -3.58 0.57 12.20
CA HIS A 127 -2.56 1.62 12.17
C HIS A 127 -2.74 2.68 13.26
N ILE A 128 -1.62 3.33 13.59
CA ILE A 128 -1.59 4.58 14.35
C ILE A 128 -1.13 5.68 13.39
N ASN A 129 -2.01 6.63 13.07
CA ASN A 129 -1.66 7.80 12.28
C ASN A 129 -0.95 8.86 13.14
N TRP A 130 0.36 8.69 13.32
CA TRP A 130 1.18 9.63 14.09
C TRP A 130 1.47 10.93 13.32
N SER A 131 1.30 10.93 12.00
CA SER A 131 1.56 12.10 11.16
C SER A 131 0.56 13.23 11.35
N GLY A 132 -0.64 12.92 11.85
CA GLY A 132 -1.76 13.87 11.91
C GLY A 132 -2.34 14.25 10.54
N PHE A 133 -1.78 13.74 9.45
CA PHE A 133 -2.26 14.00 8.10
C PHE A 133 -3.48 13.15 7.76
N ASN A 134 -4.51 13.76 7.17
CA ASN A 134 -5.68 13.04 6.70
C ASN A 134 -6.13 13.57 5.33
N PRO A 135 -6.12 12.73 4.28
CA PRO A 135 -6.46 13.15 2.91
C PRO A 135 -7.95 13.51 2.72
N LEU A 136 -8.81 13.22 3.70
CA LEU A 136 -10.23 13.57 3.68
C LEU A 136 -10.56 14.91 4.34
N ILE A 137 -9.55 15.63 4.85
CA ILE A 137 -9.75 16.99 5.38
C ILE A 137 -10.16 17.90 4.23
N GLY A 138 -11.27 18.64 4.43
CA GLY A 138 -11.84 19.53 3.45
C GLY A 138 -13.30 19.20 3.16
N LYS A 139 -13.81 19.63 2.00
CA LYS A 139 -15.18 19.32 1.55
C LYS A 139 -15.30 17.85 1.19
N ASN A 140 -16.34 17.18 1.71
CA ASN A 140 -16.62 15.79 1.33
C ASN A 140 -17.12 15.71 -0.12
N ASP A 141 -16.78 14.63 -0.80
CA ASP A 141 -17.36 14.23 -2.08
C ASP A 141 -18.25 12.99 -1.83
N ASP A 142 -19.54 13.23 -1.67
CA ASP A 142 -20.53 12.20 -1.33
C ASP A 142 -20.68 11.13 -2.42
N ASN A 143 -20.15 11.36 -3.63
CA ASN A 143 -20.13 10.34 -4.68
C ASN A 143 -19.14 9.20 -4.36
N TYR A 144 -18.15 9.44 -3.52
CA TYR A 144 -17.17 8.43 -3.12
C TYR A 144 -17.48 7.81 -1.76
N GLY A 145 -18.07 8.55 -0.84
CA GLY A 145 -18.40 7.99 0.47
C GLY A 145 -18.91 9.01 1.49
N PRO A 146 -19.28 8.54 2.70
CA PRO A 146 -19.84 9.37 3.74
C PRO A 146 -18.80 10.31 4.33
N ARG A 147 -19.24 11.44 4.90
CA ARG A 147 -18.37 12.41 5.58
C ARG A 147 -17.52 11.78 6.68
N PHE A 148 -18.06 10.79 7.39
CA PHE A 148 -17.41 10.09 8.48
C PHE A 148 -17.38 8.59 8.17
N SER A 149 -16.19 8.11 7.78
CA SER A 149 -15.97 6.70 7.44
C SER A 149 -15.63 5.90 8.69
N ASP A 150 -16.23 4.72 8.81
CA ASP A 150 -15.81 3.75 9.81
C ASP A 150 -14.45 3.14 9.45
N MET A 151 -13.53 3.10 10.40
CA MET A 151 -12.18 2.55 10.27
C MET A 151 -11.97 1.30 11.13
N SER A 152 -13.04 0.71 11.70
CA SER A 152 -12.93 -0.44 12.60
C SER A 152 -12.38 -1.72 11.93
N ASP A 153 -12.53 -1.86 10.61
CA ASP A 153 -11.94 -2.92 9.78
C ASP A 153 -11.19 -2.30 8.59
N ALA A 154 -10.33 -1.30 8.89
CA ALA A 154 -9.58 -0.55 7.88
C ALA A 154 -8.68 -1.45 7.02
N TYR A 155 -8.21 -2.54 7.58
CA TYR A 155 -7.46 -3.61 6.92
C TYR A 155 -8.29 -4.87 6.97
N SER A 156 -9.05 -5.15 5.94
CA SER A 156 -10.06 -6.20 5.92
C SER A 156 -9.57 -7.53 6.51
N LYS A 157 -10.18 -7.92 7.63
CA LYS A 157 -9.86 -9.19 8.29
C LYS A 157 -10.14 -10.38 7.35
N PHE A 158 -11.22 -10.32 6.59
CA PHE A 158 -11.61 -11.38 5.65
C PHE A 158 -10.51 -11.63 4.60
N TYR A 159 -9.98 -10.58 3.98
CA TYR A 159 -8.91 -10.71 2.98
C TYR A 159 -7.54 -10.99 3.60
N ARG A 160 -7.27 -10.46 4.79
CA ARG A 160 -6.03 -10.72 5.52
C ARG A 160 -5.93 -12.18 5.98
N ASP A 161 -7.01 -12.79 6.45
CA ASP A 161 -7.02 -14.20 6.86
C ASP A 161 -6.69 -15.11 5.68
N GLN A 162 -7.18 -14.82 4.47
CA GLN A 162 -6.82 -15.54 3.25
C GLN A 162 -5.34 -15.39 2.88
N LEU A 163 -4.75 -14.19 3.07
CA LEU A 163 -3.32 -13.96 2.87
C LEU A 163 -2.48 -14.83 3.81
N ILE A 164 -2.86 -14.88 5.09
CA ILE A 164 -2.18 -15.68 6.11
C ILE A 164 -2.30 -17.18 5.79
N GLU A 165 -3.46 -17.63 5.34
CA GLU A 165 -3.65 -19.02 4.91
C GLU A 165 -2.72 -19.40 3.75
N VAL A 166 -2.58 -18.50 2.75
CA VAL A 166 -1.66 -18.70 1.62
C VAL A 166 -0.21 -18.74 2.10
N ALA A 167 0.19 -17.85 3.01
CA ALA A 167 1.52 -17.84 3.59
C ALA A 167 1.82 -19.15 4.34
N ASN A 168 0.89 -19.62 5.18
CA ASN A 168 1.01 -20.87 5.94
C ASN A 168 1.16 -22.09 5.02
N LYS A 169 0.38 -22.18 3.94
CA LYS A 169 0.49 -23.27 2.95
C LYS A 169 1.85 -23.31 2.26
N LYS A 170 2.57 -22.21 2.27
CA LYS A 170 3.94 -22.09 1.72
C LYS A 170 5.04 -22.20 2.78
N ASN A 171 4.69 -22.48 4.04
CA ASN A 171 5.60 -22.43 5.18
C ASN A 171 6.33 -21.08 5.28
N GLN A 172 5.67 -19.98 4.87
CA GLN A 172 6.22 -18.64 4.90
C GLN A 172 5.72 -17.93 6.15
N LEU A 173 6.65 -17.63 7.06
CA LEU A 173 6.34 -16.82 8.24
C LEU A 173 5.92 -15.42 7.81
N ILE A 174 4.77 -14.97 8.30
CA ILE A 174 4.29 -13.60 8.21
C ILE A 174 3.86 -13.14 9.61
N PHE A 175 4.42 -12.03 10.05
CA PHE A 175 4.01 -11.38 11.30
C PHE A 175 2.69 -10.65 11.10
N GLN A 176 2.03 -10.31 12.19
CA GLN A 176 0.84 -9.46 12.18
C GLN A 176 1.05 -8.33 13.19
N GLY A 177 0.65 -7.12 12.85
CA GLY A 177 0.86 -6.00 13.77
C GLY A 177 0.32 -4.66 13.30
N VAL A 178 0.46 -3.70 14.21
CA VAL A 178 0.03 -2.31 14.04
C VAL A 178 1.15 -1.50 13.37
N TYR A 179 0.80 -0.79 12.31
CA TYR A 179 1.70 0.11 11.59
C TYR A 179 1.56 1.54 12.09
N CYS A 180 2.68 2.16 12.49
CA CYS A 180 2.72 3.58 12.84
C CYS A 180 3.11 4.40 11.61
N MET A 181 2.29 5.36 11.21
CA MET A 181 2.66 6.28 10.15
C MET A 181 3.33 7.51 10.72
N TYR A 182 4.57 7.77 10.32
CA TYR A 182 5.32 8.99 10.57
C TYR A 182 5.34 9.89 9.34
N SER A 183 5.39 11.20 9.52
CA SER A 183 5.34 12.14 8.39
C SER A 183 6.57 12.10 7.50
N GLY A 184 7.75 11.90 8.07
CA GLY A 184 9.02 12.10 7.40
C GLY A 184 9.29 13.59 7.08
N PRO A 185 10.32 13.91 6.23
CA PRO A 185 11.24 12.98 5.57
C PRO A 185 12.39 12.47 6.45
N ASN A 186 12.57 13.02 7.67
CA ASN A 186 13.55 12.49 8.62
C ASN A 186 13.05 11.18 9.23
N PHE A 187 13.98 10.29 9.57
CA PHE A 187 13.67 9.15 10.43
C PHE A 187 13.27 9.62 11.84
N GLU A 188 12.55 8.77 12.53
CA GLU A 188 12.09 9.00 13.89
C GLU A 188 13.28 9.12 14.87
N THR A 189 13.08 9.84 15.96
CA THR A 189 14.02 9.81 17.08
C THR A 189 13.83 8.54 17.94
N PRO A 190 14.84 8.11 18.71
CA PRO A 190 14.67 6.99 19.63
C PRO A 190 13.55 7.19 20.67
N ALA A 191 13.24 8.46 21.04
CA ALA A 191 12.14 8.77 21.95
C ALA A 191 10.76 8.57 21.30
N GLU A 192 10.61 8.97 20.03
CA GLU A 192 9.39 8.73 19.24
C GLU A 192 9.16 7.23 19.04
N ILE A 193 10.21 6.45 18.74
CA ILE A 193 10.11 4.98 18.64
C ILE A 193 9.66 4.35 19.94
N LYS A 194 10.20 4.79 21.09
CA LYS A 194 9.74 4.31 22.40
C LYS A 194 8.26 4.64 22.65
N ALA A 195 7.82 5.84 22.30
CA ALA A 195 6.43 6.25 22.43
C ALA A 195 5.50 5.41 21.54
N MET A 196 5.84 5.20 20.26
CA MET A 196 5.07 4.36 19.34
C MET A 196 4.97 2.91 19.84
N LYS A 197 6.07 2.37 20.39
CA LYS A 197 6.09 1.02 20.97
C LYS A 197 5.16 0.91 22.19
N VAL A 198 5.12 1.92 23.07
CA VAL A 198 4.21 1.98 24.23
C VAL A 198 2.75 2.03 23.79
N LEU A 199 2.45 2.70 22.67
CA LEU A 199 1.11 2.77 22.09
C LEU A 199 0.68 1.50 21.34
N GLY A 200 1.55 0.49 21.25
CA GLY A 200 1.26 -0.79 20.61
C GLY A 200 1.68 -0.92 19.15
N GLY A 201 2.46 0.03 18.62
CA GLY A 201 3.04 -0.07 17.27
C GLY A 201 4.05 -1.19 17.15
N ASN A 202 4.05 -1.89 16.02
CA ASN A 202 4.96 -2.98 15.69
C ASN A 202 5.92 -2.64 14.55
N ALA A 203 5.52 -1.75 13.65
CA ALA A 203 6.36 -1.24 12.57
C ALA A 203 6.09 0.24 12.33
N VAL A 204 7.05 0.97 11.74
CA VAL A 204 6.94 2.39 11.43
C VAL A 204 7.40 2.67 10.00
N GLY A 205 6.72 3.60 9.35
CA GLY A 205 7.09 4.10 8.02
C GLY A 205 6.32 5.37 7.65
N MET A 206 6.47 5.84 6.42
CA MET A 206 6.05 7.18 5.99
C MET A 206 4.99 7.17 4.88
N SER A 207 4.19 6.09 4.78
CA SER A 207 3.22 5.88 3.68
C SER A 207 1.99 5.11 4.16
N THR A 208 1.19 4.59 3.23
CA THR A 208 0.16 3.56 3.43
C THR A 208 -1.13 4.08 4.08
N VAL A 209 -1.06 4.81 5.19
CA VAL A 209 -2.25 5.26 5.92
C VAL A 209 -3.15 6.19 5.10
N PRO A 210 -2.61 7.17 4.33
CA PRO A 210 -3.46 8.01 3.47
C PRO A 210 -4.23 7.18 2.43
N GLU A 211 -3.59 6.22 1.78
CA GLU A 211 -4.21 5.33 0.80
C GLU A 211 -5.31 4.48 1.44
N VAL A 212 -5.05 3.93 2.62
CA VAL A 212 -6.02 3.12 3.39
C VAL A 212 -7.24 3.93 3.82
N ILE A 213 -7.03 5.17 4.30
CA ILE A 213 -8.14 6.07 4.67
C ILE A 213 -9.06 6.34 3.48
N VAL A 214 -8.49 6.68 2.31
CA VAL A 214 -9.28 6.96 1.10
C VAL A 214 -9.96 5.71 0.57
N ALA A 215 -9.28 4.56 0.57
CA ALA A 215 -9.84 3.29 0.14
C ALA A 215 -11.08 2.92 0.96
N ASN A 216 -10.99 3.02 2.29
CA ASN A 216 -12.15 2.79 3.16
C ASN A 216 -13.28 3.80 2.91
N HIS A 217 -12.95 5.08 2.69
CA HIS A 217 -13.94 6.09 2.36
C HIS A 217 -14.72 5.74 1.09
N CYS A 218 -14.08 5.23 0.05
CA CYS A 218 -14.74 4.84 -1.20
C CYS A 218 -15.15 3.37 -1.26
N ALA A 219 -15.27 2.69 -0.13
CA ALA A 219 -15.65 1.27 -0.01
C ALA A 219 -14.80 0.32 -0.89
N LEU A 220 -13.50 0.57 -0.94
CA LEU A 220 -12.51 -0.31 -1.53
C LEU A 220 -11.83 -1.11 -0.42
N SER A 221 -11.98 -2.44 -0.42
CA SER A 221 -11.37 -3.29 0.60
C SER A 221 -9.85 -3.23 0.54
N VAL A 222 -9.19 -3.29 1.69
CA VAL A 222 -7.73 -3.14 1.77
C VAL A 222 -7.10 -4.28 2.56
N ILE A 223 -5.95 -4.75 2.07
CA ILE A 223 -4.92 -5.39 2.88
C ILE A 223 -3.59 -4.64 2.69
N ALA A 224 -2.74 -4.67 3.71
CA ALA A 224 -1.41 -4.06 3.59
C ALA A 224 -0.34 -4.97 4.19
N ILE A 225 0.86 -4.92 3.58
CA ILE A 225 2.01 -5.72 3.97
C ILE A 225 3.23 -4.83 4.06
N SER A 226 3.86 -4.82 5.23
CA SER A 226 5.17 -4.20 5.42
C SER A 226 6.28 -5.20 5.14
N VAL A 227 7.24 -4.78 4.32
CA VAL A 227 8.56 -5.42 4.20
C VAL A 227 9.45 -4.76 5.24
N ILE A 228 9.89 -5.52 6.22
CA ILE A 228 10.78 -5.01 7.27
C ILE A 228 12.18 -4.87 6.69
N THR A 229 12.72 -3.66 6.73
CA THR A 229 14.03 -3.35 6.15
C THR A 229 15.12 -3.13 7.20
N ASN A 230 14.74 -2.78 8.42
CA ASN A 230 15.66 -2.49 9.53
C ASN A 230 14.91 -2.53 10.85
N LEU A 231 15.61 -2.58 11.96
CA LEU A 231 15.06 -2.18 13.25
C LEU A 231 14.97 -0.66 13.32
N ALA A 232 13.92 -0.12 13.94
CA ALA A 232 13.65 1.31 14.02
C ALA A 232 14.75 2.08 14.79
N ALA A 233 14.71 3.40 14.73
CA ALA A 233 15.74 4.27 15.31
C ALA A 233 15.97 4.01 16.80
N GLY A 234 17.24 3.87 17.19
CA GLY A 234 17.65 3.61 18.59
C GLY A 234 17.49 2.16 19.05
N MET A 235 16.99 1.25 18.20
CA MET A 235 16.94 -0.18 18.50
C MET A 235 18.21 -0.92 18.05
N ASN A 236 18.97 -0.33 17.14
CA ASN A 236 20.29 -0.77 16.71
C ASN A 236 21.40 0.21 17.12
N LYS A 237 22.67 -0.29 17.14
CA LYS A 237 23.85 0.57 17.32
C LYS A 237 24.24 1.33 16.04
N THR A 238 23.76 0.90 14.87
CA THR A 238 24.06 1.50 13.56
C THR A 238 23.09 2.64 13.25
N LYS A 239 23.57 3.66 12.52
CA LYS A 239 22.71 4.72 11.99
C LYS A 239 21.88 4.20 10.83
N LEU A 240 20.61 4.60 10.76
CA LEU A 240 19.72 4.29 9.66
C LEU A 240 20.13 5.05 8.40
N SER A 241 19.97 4.41 7.24
CA SER A 241 20.15 5.06 5.95
C SER A 241 19.13 4.57 4.93
N HIS A 242 18.74 5.45 4.01
CA HIS A 242 17.83 5.08 2.92
C HIS A 242 18.43 3.98 2.02
N GLN A 243 19.76 3.98 1.82
CA GLN A 243 20.44 2.95 1.03
C GLN A 243 20.33 1.55 1.67
N GLU A 244 20.45 1.46 2.98
CA GLU A 244 20.24 0.20 3.71
C GLU A 244 18.80 -0.29 3.58
N THR A 245 17.83 0.62 3.68
CA THR A 245 16.41 0.33 3.45
C THR A 245 16.16 -0.28 2.07
N LEU A 246 16.72 0.31 1.01
CA LEU A 246 16.58 -0.20 -0.36
C LEU A 246 17.25 -1.57 -0.53
N THR A 247 18.45 -1.75 0.00
CA THR A 247 19.19 -3.01 -0.09
C THR A 247 18.43 -4.15 0.61
N ASN A 248 17.92 -3.89 1.80
CA ASN A 248 17.17 -4.90 2.57
C ASN A 248 15.78 -5.17 1.98
N ALA A 249 15.14 -4.18 1.37
CA ALA A 249 13.89 -4.39 0.61
C ALA A 249 14.11 -5.35 -0.56
N ALA A 250 15.21 -5.19 -1.32
CA ALA A 250 15.55 -6.06 -2.43
C ALA A 250 15.74 -7.54 -2.02
N PHE A 251 16.29 -7.82 -0.83
CA PHE A 251 16.39 -9.20 -0.33
C PHE A 251 15.04 -9.87 -0.06
N ALA A 252 14.01 -9.10 0.23
CA ALA A 252 12.65 -9.63 0.47
C ALA A 252 11.78 -9.61 -0.79
N GLU A 253 12.26 -9.03 -1.91
CA GLU A 253 11.48 -8.83 -3.13
C GLU A 253 10.88 -10.15 -3.66
N GLU A 254 11.69 -11.16 -3.89
CA GLU A 254 11.24 -12.44 -4.42
C GLU A 254 10.19 -13.09 -3.49
N LYS A 255 10.43 -13.00 -2.18
CA LYS A 255 9.56 -13.58 -1.16
C LYS A 255 8.19 -12.93 -1.16
N ILE A 256 8.09 -11.58 -1.20
CA ILE A 256 6.81 -10.89 -1.19
C ILE A 256 6.10 -11.01 -2.55
N ILE A 257 6.81 -10.94 -3.68
CA ILE A 257 6.21 -11.13 -5.01
C ILE A 257 5.61 -12.53 -5.12
N SER A 258 6.35 -13.57 -4.72
CA SER A 258 5.84 -14.93 -4.72
C SER A 258 4.60 -15.10 -3.83
N LEU A 259 4.58 -14.48 -2.65
CA LEU A 259 3.40 -14.49 -1.77
C LEU A 259 2.22 -13.81 -2.43
N LEU A 260 2.40 -12.60 -2.95
CA LEU A 260 1.33 -11.81 -3.56
C LEU A 260 0.77 -12.47 -4.82
N HIS A 261 1.61 -13.04 -5.69
CA HIS A 261 1.13 -13.77 -6.88
C HIS A 261 0.25 -14.95 -6.49
N ASN A 262 0.66 -15.75 -5.50
CA ASN A 262 -0.14 -16.88 -5.01
C ASN A 262 -1.42 -16.43 -4.31
N TYR A 263 -1.37 -15.31 -3.59
CA TYR A 263 -2.54 -14.74 -2.95
C TYR A 263 -3.54 -14.22 -4.00
N ILE A 264 -3.09 -13.42 -4.97
CA ILE A 264 -3.92 -12.87 -6.03
C ILE A 264 -4.59 -13.96 -6.86
N GLU A 265 -3.88 -15.04 -7.17
CA GLU A 265 -4.44 -16.19 -7.87
C GLU A 265 -5.61 -16.83 -7.09
N LYS A 266 -5.50 -16.93 -5.77
CA LYS A 266 -6.39 -17.74 -4.91
C LYS A 266 -7.44 -16.94 -4.17
N VAL A 267 -7.26 -15.62 -4.03
CA VAL A 267 -8.16 -14.79 -3.25
C VAL A 267 -9.59 -14.87 -3.76
N ASN A 268 -10.52 -15.11 -2.84
CA ASN A 268 -11.95 -15.08 -3.13
C ASN A 268 -12.44 -13.64 -2.98
N LEU A 269 -12.69 -12.99 -4.11
CA LEU A 269 -13.26 -11.63 -4.14
C LEU A 269 -14.76 -11.74 -3.95
N HIS A 270 -15.26 -11.40 -2.77
CA HIS A 270 -16.70 -11.17 -2.58
C HIS A 270 -17.08 -9.80 -3.14
N ASP A 271 -18.29 -9.70 -3.68
CA ASP A 271 -18.93 -8.40 -3.88
C ASP A 271 -19.23 -7.85 -2.49
N THR A 272 -18.29 -7.08 -1.97
CA THR A 272 -18.51 -6.29 -0.77
C THR A 272 -19.37 -5.07 -1.13
N THR A 273 -20.61 -5.30 -1.53
CA THR A 273 -21.66 -4.34 -1.17
C THR A 273 -21.77 -4.48 0.34
N ARG A 274 -21.06 -3.60 1.08
CA ARG A 274 -21.35 -3.41 2.50
C ARG A 274 -22.84 -3.07 2.53
N ASP A 275 -23.64 -3.98 3.02
CA ASP A 275 -25.02 -3.70 3.38
C ASP A 275 -24.98 -2.49 4.33
N ASN A 276 -25.49 -1.35 3.82
CA ASN A 276 -25.69 -0.13 4.58
C ASN A 276 -26.81 -0.32 5.59
#